data_93c50bddaf55000644f7ff235dff4fa0
#
_entry.id   93c50bddaf55000644f7ff235dff4fa0
#
_cell.length_a   1.000
_cell.length_b   1.000
_cell.length_c   1.000
_cell.angle_alpha   90.00
_cell.angle_beta   90.00
_cell.angle_gamma   90.00
#
_symmetry.space_group_name_H-M   'P 1'
#
loop_
_entity.id
_entity.type
_entity.pdbx_description
1 polymer ?
#
loop_
_entity_poly.entity_id
_entity_poly.type
_entity_poly.pdbx_seq_one_letter_code
_entity_poly.pdbx_strand_id
1 'polypeptide(L)'
;MKLFIASDIHGSAYYTDLLLDRYRKSSAERIILLGDVLYHGPRNDLPRDYAPKRVAAALNAVADRILAVRGNCDAEVDGMVLDFDISSDRLVILDGNRVIRA
;
A
#
# COMPACT_ATOMS: atom_id res chain seq x y z
N MET A 1 -16.92 -4.77 -9.07
CA MET A 1 -15.98 -4.76 -7.90
C MET A 1 -15.48 -3.35 -7.69
N LYS A 2 -15.49 -2.89 -6.45
CA LYS A 2 -15.00 -1.56 -6.10
C LYS A 2 -13.61 -1.68 -5.49
N LEU A 3 -12.65 -0.92 -6.03
CA LEU A 3 -11.26 -0.95 -5.59
C LEU A 3 -10.87 0.40 -4.98
N PHE A 4 -10.06 0.37 -3.93
CA PHE A 4 -9.48 1.55 -3.32
C PHE A 4 -7.99 1.57 -3.68
N ILE A 5 -7.56 2.57 -4.43
CA ILE A 5 -6.21 2.65 -4.97
C ILE A 5 -5.43 3.77 -4.28
N ALA A 6 -4.23 3.45 -3.82
CA ALA A 6 -3.36 4.41 -3.15
C ALA A 6 -1.88 4.15 -3.50
N SER A 7 -1.05 5.15 -3.30
CA SER A 7 0.38 5.09 -3.58
C SER A 7 1.14 6.09 -2.72
N ASP A 8 2.47 5.93 -2.67
CA ASP A 8 3.40 6.91 -2.12
C ASP A 8 3.14 7.26 -0.65
N ILE A 9 2.88 6.25 0.16
CA ILE A 9 2.71 6.41 1.62
C ILE A 9 4.03 6.86 2.28
N HIS A 10 5.17 6.31 1.81
CA HIS A 10 6.51 6.65 2.26
C HIS A 10 6.70 6.58 3.78
N GLY A 11 6.02 5.64 4.43
CA GLY A 11 6.16 5.42 5.88
C GLY A 11 5.39 6.39 6.77
N SER A 12 4.49 7.21 6.21
CA SER A 12 3.67 8.15 7.00
C SER A 12 2.52 7.45 7.70
N ALA A 13 2.57 7.39 9.03
CA ALA A 13 1.47 6.86 9.82
C ALA A 13 0.23 7.76 9.73
N TYR A 14 0.42 9.07 9.66
CA TYR A 14 -0.68 10.03 9.50
C TYR A 14 -1.51 9.73 8.24
N TYR A 15 -0.85 9.62 7.08
CA TYR A 15 -1.54 9.37 5.82
C TYR A 15 -2.06 7.93 5.73
N THR A 16 -1.39 6.97 6.38
CA THR A 16 -1.89 5.59 6.46
C THR A 16 -3.19 5.51 7.24
N ASP A 17 -3.27 6.16 8.39
CA ASP A 17 -4.50 6.20 9.19
C ASP A 17 -5.65 6.86 8.42
N LEU A 18 -5.37 7.95 7.72
CA LEU A 18 -6.33 8.64 6.88
C LEU A 18 -6.82 7.76 5.72
N LEU A 19 -5.89 7.07 5.06
CA LEU A 19 -6.19 6.15 3.96
C LEU A 19 -7.10 5.02 4.42
N LEU A 20 -6.77 4.37 5.55
CA LEU A 20 -7.56 3.26 6.07
C LEU A 20 -8.95 3.70 6.54
N ASP A 21 -9.07 4.89 7.12
CA ASP A 21 -10.37 5.45 7.47
C ASP A 21 -11.25 5.63 6.24
N ARG A 22 -10.70 6.21 5.18
CA ARG A 22 -11.42 6.39 3.92
C ARG A 22 -11.76 5.06 3.24
N TYR A 23 -10.85 4.08 3.31
CA TYR A 23 -11.11 2.75 2.79
C TYR A 23 -12.33 2.12 3.48
N ARG A 24 -12.39 2.17 4.81
CA ARG A 24 -13.51 1.60 5.57
C ARG A 24 -14.85 2.26 5.20
N LYS A 25 -14.84 3.55 4.91
CA LYS A 25 -16.03 4.29 4.50
C LYS A 25 -16.42 4.09 3.04
N SER A 26 -15.51 3.59 2.22
CA SER A 26 -15.70 3.49 0.77
C SER A 26 -16.50 2.27 0.33
N SER A 27 -16.63 1.26 1.17
CA SER A 27 -17.21 -0.05 0.83
C SER A 27 -16.43 -0.81 -0.25
N ALA A 28 -15.18 -0.45 -0.52
CA ALA A 28 -14.35 -1.15 -1.48
C ALA A 28 -13.97 -2.55 -0.97
N GLU A 29 -13.82 -3.50 -1.88
CA GLU A 29 -13.50 -4.89 -1.56
C GLU A 29 -12.02 -5.11 -1.31
N ARG A 30 -11.17 -4.34 -2.00
CA ARG A 30 -9.72 -4.48 -1.96
C ARG A 30 -9.04 -3.12 -1.93
N ILE A 31 -7.84 -3.11 -1.35
CA ILE A 31 -6.91 -1.99 -1.41
C ILE A 31 -5.81 -2.35 -2.40
N ILE A 32 -5.55 -1.47 -3.35
CA ILE A 32 -4.46 -1.62 -4.31
C ILE A 32 -3.40 -0.57 -3.95
N LEU A 33 -2.20 -1.04 -3.60
CA LEU A 33 -1.07 -0.17 -3.33
C LEU A 33 -0.11 -0.18 -4.51
N LEU A 34 0.21 0.99 -5.03
CA LEU A 34 1.10 1.14 -6.19
C LEU A 34 2.56 1.37 -5.77
N GLY A 35 2.92 0.95 -4.57
CA GLY A 35 4.30 0.96 -4.09
C GLY A 35 4.65 2.15 -3.22
N ASP A 36 5.94 2.25 -2.89
CA ASP A 36 6.52 3.29 -2.03
C ASP A 36 5.83 3.35 -0.66
N VAL A 37 5.76 2.19 0.02
CA VAL A 37 4.93 2.02 1.21
C VAL A 37 5.67 2.48 2.48
N LEU A 38 6.87 1.99 2.73
CA LEU A 38 7.57 2.19 4.01
C LEU A 38 8.68 3.22 3.96
N TYR A 39 9.42 3.29 2.88
CA TYR A 39 10.60 4.13 2.78
C TYR A 39 10.28 5.47 2.10
N HIS A 40 10.79 6.58 2.68
CA HIS A 40 10.50 7.91 2.16
C HIS A 40 11.34 8.28 0.92
N GLY A 41 12.44 7.56 0.66
CA GLY A 41 13.35 7.85 -0.43
C GLY A 41 14.46 8.85 -0.06
N PRO A 42 15.64 8.73 -0.67
CA PRO A 42 16.80 9.54 -0.27
C PRO A 42 16.71 11.01 -0.67
N ARG A 43 15.83 11.36 -1.63
CA ARG A 43 15.68 12.72 -2.14
C ARG A 43 14.47 13.45 -1.60
N ASN A 44 13.67 12.81 -0.78
CA ASN A 44 12.44 13.37 -0.25
C ASN A 44 12.62 13.77 1.20
N ASP A 45 11.94 14.83 1.60
CA ASP A 45 11.82 15.16 3.02
C ASP A 45 11.02 14.06 3.73
N LEU A 46 11.22 13.92 5.03
CA LEU A 46 10.44 13.00 5.83
C LEU A 46 8.96 13.42 5.79
N PRO A 47 8.04 12.50 5.45
CA PRO A 47 6.63 12.84 5.47
C PRO A 47 6.11 13.04 6.88
N ARG A 48 4.92 13.65 6.98
CA ARG A 48 4.25 13.86 8.25
C ARG A 48 4.07 12.53 8.99
N ASP A 49 4.49 12.50 10.26
CA ASP A 49 4.37 11.34 11.14
C ASP A 49 5.03 10.10 10.53
N TYR A 50 6.30 10.24 10.14
CA TYR A 50 7.07 9.14 9.58
C TYR A 50 7.32 8.08 10.65
N ALA A 51 6.67 6.94 10.52
CA ALA A 51 6.76 5.82 11.45
C ALA A 51 6.52 4.49 10.72
N PRO A 52 7.52 3.99 9.98
CA PRO A 52 7.32 2.81 9.13
C PRO A 52 6.85 1.56 9.88
N LYS A 53 7.25 1.38 11.14
CA LYS A 53 6.76 0.26 11.95
C LYS A 53 5.26 0.35 12.24
N ARG A 54 4.75 1.55 12.48
CA ARG A 54 3.31 1.77 12.67
C ARG A 54 2.54 1.57 11.37
N VAL A 55 3.12 2.02 10.25
CA VAL A 55 2.53 1.79 8.92
C VAL A 55 2.43 0.29 8.65
N ALA A 56 3.52 -0.46 8.86
CA ALA A 56 3.51 -1.91 8.66
C ALA A 56 2.45 -2.59 9.54
N ALA A 57 2.36 -2.24 10.82
CA ALA A 57 1.36 -2.81 11.72
C ALA A 57 -0.07 -2.51 11.27
N ALA A 58 -0.34 -1.27 10.88
CA ALA A 58 -1.68 -0.86 10.42
C ALA A 58 -2.09 -1.58 9.13
N LEU A 59 -1.18 -1.69 8.16
CA LEU A 59 -1.45 -2.36 6.89
C LEU A 59 -1.57 -3.88 7.06
N ASN A 60 -0.73 -4.49 7.91
CA ASN A 60 -0.80 -5.92 8.18
C ASN A 60 -2.14 -6.34 8.81
N ALA A 61 -2.78 -5.43 9.54
CA ALA A 61 -4.11 -5.70 10.10
C ALA A 61 -5.18 -5.93 9.02
N VAL A 62 -4.95 -5.43 7.79
CA VAL A 62 -5.85 -5.62 6.65
C VAL A 62 -5.14 -6.29 5.46
N ALA A 63 -4.09 -7.05 5.73
CA ALA A 63 -3.23 -7.66 4.70
C ALA A 63 -4.01 -8.53 3.71
N ASP A 64 -5.05 -9.22 4.15
CA ASP A 64 -5.90 -10.07 3.32
C ASP A 64 -6.70 -9.29 2.28
N ARG A 65 -6.79 -7.98 2.42
CA ARG A 65 -7.49 -7.08 1.49
C ARG A 65 -6.55 -6.31 0.56
N ILE A 66 -5.24 -6.44 0.76
CA ILE A 66 -4.24 -5.65 0.04
C ILE A 66 -3.65 -6.45 -1.12
N LEU A 67 -3.60 -5.80 -2.30
CA LEU A 67 -2.79 -6.22 -3.43
C LEU A 67 -1.82 -5.06 -3.74
N ALA A 68 -0.55 -5.36 -3.97
CA ALA A 68 0.45 -4.31 -4.12
C ALA A 68 1.42 -4.60 -5.25
N VAL A 69 1.93 -3.54 -5.87
CA VAL A 69 3.08 -3.58 -6.76
C VAL A 69 4.23 -2.80 -6.16
N ARG A 70 5.45 -3.11 -6.58
CA ARG A 70 6.66 -2.44 -6.11
C ARG A 70 6.79 -1.06 -6.73
N GLY A 71 7.06 -0.05 -5.90
CA GLY A 71 7.40 1.30 -6.33
C GLY A 71 8.91 1.55 -6.31
N ASN A 72 9.30 2.81 -6.52
CA ASN A 72 10.72 3.20 -6.61
C ASN A 72 11.47 3.03 -5.30
N CYS A 73 10.80 3.22 -4.17
CA CYS A 73 11.42 3.21 -2.84
C CYS A 73 11.25 1.89 -2.09
N ASP A 74 10.53 0.93 -2.65
CA ASP A 74 10.34 -0.35 -2.00
C ASP A 74 11.59 -1.22 -2.14
N ALA A 75 11.93 -1.94 -1.07
CA ALA A 75 13.08 -2.83 -1.00
C ALA A 75 12.66 -4.24 -0.60
N GLU A 76 13.51 -5.24 -0.90
CA GLU A 76 13.22 -6.62 -0.50
C GLU A 76 12.98 -6.78 0.99
N VAL A 77 13.68 -5.99 1.82
CA VAL A 77 13.53 -6.03 3.28
C VAL A 77 12.11 -5.65 3.72
N ASP A 78 11.39 -4.87 2.93
CA ASP A 78 10.01 -4.49 3.25
C ASP A 78 9.09 -5.72 3.27
N GLY A 79 9.37 -6.71 2.42
CA GLY A 79 8.63 -7.97 2.41
C GLY A 79 8.80 -8.81 3.68
N MET A 80 9.82 -8.52 4.50
CA MET A 80 10.05 -9.22 5.76
C MET A 80 9.16 -8.69 6.90
N VAL A 81 8.64 -7.48 6.77
CA VAL A 81 7.80 -6.85 7.79
C VAL A 81 6.34 -6.69 7.35
N LEU A 82 6.06 -6.80 6.06
CA LEU A 82 4.71 -6.72 5.50
C LEU A 82 4.15 -8.13 5.26
N ASP A 83 2.90 -8.34 5.62
CA ASP A 83 2.22 -9.63 5.49
C ASP A 83 1.57 -9.82 4.11
N PHE A 84 1.86 -8.94 3.16
CA PHE A 84 1.43 -9.03 1.77
C PHE A 84 2.63 -8.83 0.83
N ASP A 85 2.52 -9.35 -0.40
CA ASP A 85 3.61 -9.25 -1.37
C ASP A 85 3.77 -7.82 -1.88
N ILE A 86 4.98 -7.30 -1.82
CA ILE A 86 5.37 -5.99 -2.32
C ILE A 86 6.47 -6.10 -3.38
N SER A 87 6.87 -7.31 -3.76
CA SER A 87 7.98 -7.54 -4.67
C SER A 87 7.59 -7.55 -6.15
N SER A 88 6.30 -7.65 -6.45
CA SER A 88 5.81 -7.76 -7.82
C SER A 88 5.86 -6.42 -8.55
N ASP A 89 6.41 -6.41 -9.77
CA ASP A 89 6.47 -5.22 -10.62
C ASP A 89 5.14 -4.95 -11.33
N ARG A 90 4.28 -5.94 -11.41
CA ARG A 90 3.00 -5.87 -12.13
C ARG A 90 1.90 -6.55 -11.35
N LEU A 91 0.69 -6.05 -11.56
CA LEU A 91 -0.52 -6.60 -10.97
C LEU A 91 -1.60 -6.68 -12.05
N VAL A 92 -2.29 -7.82 -12.12
CA VAL A 92 -3.45 -8.00 -13.00
C VAL A 92 -4.64 -8.37 -12.14
N ILE A 93 -5.73 -7.65 -12.31
CA ILE A 93 -6.98 -7.89 -11.56
C ILE A 93 -8.07 -8.23 -12.56
N LEU A 94 -8.75 -9.34 -12.31
CA LEU A 94 -9.90 -9.76 -13.11
C LEU A 94 -11.18 -9.36 -12.39
N ASP A 95 -12.05 -8.63 -13.07
CA ASP A 95 -13.35 -8.20 -12.57
C ASP A 95 -14.42 -8.46 -13.63
N GLY A 96 -15.04 -9.62 -13.56
CA GLY A 96 -15.97 -10.06 -14.59
C GLY A 96 -15.27 -10.11 -15.94
N ASN A 97 -15.74 -9.26 -16.89
CA ASN A 97 -15.14 -9.17 -18.23
C ASN A 97 -14.01 -8.13 -18.33
N ARG A 98 -13.66 -7.48 -17.20
CA ARG A 98 -12.63 -6.45 -17.17
C ARG A 98 -11.29 -7.03 -16.77
N VAL A 99 -10.22 -6.50 -17.36
CA VAL A 99 -8.85 -6.76 -16.96
C VAL A 99 -8.22 -5.43 -16.55
N ILE A 100 -7.79 -5.33 -15.29
CA ILE A 100 -7.14 -4.14 -14.74
C ILE A 100 -5.66 -4.47 -14.55
N ARG A 101 -4.79 -3.62 -15.08
CA ARG A 101 -3.34 -3.78 -14.95
C ARG A 101 -2.73 -2.60 -14.20
N ALA A 102 -1.78 -2.91 -13.34
CA ALA A 102 -1.05 -1.91 -12.59
C ALA A 102 0.46 -2.17 -12.64
#